data_f2fb60e1e6a0aadd1c9eeeaad37753fa
#
_entry.id   f2fb60e1e6a0aadd1c9eeeaad37753fa
#
_cell.length_a   1.000
_cell.length_b   1.000
_cell.length_c   1.000
_cell.angle_alpha   90.00
_cell.angle_beta   90.00
_cell.angle_gamma   90.00
#
_symmetry.space_group_name_H-M   'P 1'
#
loop_
_entity.id
_entity.type
_entity.pdbx_description
1 polymer ?
#
loop_
_entity_poly.entity_id
_entity_poly.type
_entity_poly.pdbx_seq_one_letter_code
_entity_poly.pdbx_strand_id
1 'polypeptide(L)'
;MNYKHQSTDENNLLSISYVLFSLVCVLCSVFFCPSSAHAKVYIDITSPALRKLPISISYTGPERAKEIPEIIKNDLDFAGIFYFIDPDILGAEITAKISVETAEEIKADVTLFDLINNKEVFRKKYTASRNILRTLAHSISDDIFKEITGREGIFRTKIAYIVSSYGKNSLHMMDWDGYNQTRVISIGLTLSHIWSPDSQYIVYSSERNKMWEIYSLNLRNYREMTLFSSKGINLVGGISHNNQIAFSSSKDGSPEIYVMNLNGSGSKKLTKSLGIDVSPVFSPDGSQIAFVSDRGGTPQIYIMDSDGTRIRRLTFEGVYNTSPAWSPDGKWVAFVGRKNGNNQIFMIKSDSTDLRQLTENGNNENPTFSPDGMFIAFDSDRDGSKGIYLMSINGERQKRITPKDIKAMNPKWSPYLK
;
A
#
# COMPACT_ATOMS: atom_id res chain seq x y z
N MET A 1 33.37 64.04 60.75
CA MET A 1 31.98 64.16 61.27
C MET A 1 30.98 63.66 60.23
N ASN A 2 30.18 62.73 60.74
CA ASN A 2 28.90 62.22 60.20
C ASN A 2 28.90 61.25 59.02
N TYR A 3 28.83 59.97 59.37
CA TYR A 3 28.17 58.89 58.76
C TYR A 3 26.64 59.12 58.70
N LYS A 4 25.96 58.89 57.59
CA LYS A 4 24.55 58.51 57.59
C LYS A 4 24.18 57.77 56.34
N HIS A 5 23.77 56.49 56.53
CA HIS A 5 22.72 55.68 55.86
C HIS A 5 22.75 55.47 54.34
N GLN A 6 23.24 54.32 53.98
CA GLN A 6 22.78 53.49 52.91
C GLN A 6 22.28 52.20 53.48
N SER A 7 20.98 52.03 53.71
CA SER A 7 20.38 50.74 54.12
C SER A 7 18.90 50.57 53.76
N THR A 8 18.46 51.07 52.59
CA THR A 8 17.06 50.97 52.17
C THR A 8 16.88 50.28 50.79
N ASP A 9 17.94 50.03 50.04
CA ASP A 9 17.77 49.48 48.67
C ASP A 9 17.89 47.93 48.56
N GLU A 10 18.55 47.26 49.53
CA GLU A 10 18.69 45.78 49.45
C GLU A 10 17.40 45.00 49.75
N ASN A 11 16.52 45.52 50.61
CA ASN A 11 15.26 44.87 50.96
C ASN A 11 14.19 44.95 49.86
N ASN A 12 14.26 45.99 48.99
CA ASN A 12 13.36 46.11 47.86
C ASN A 12 13.78 45.23 46.68
N LEU A 13 15.06 44.97 46.47
CA LEU A 13 15.57 44.06 45.43
C LEU A 13 15.25 42.59 45.74
N LEU A 14 15.33 42.17 47.02
CA LEU A 14 14.95 40.83 47.45
C LEU A 14 13.44 40.56 47.31
N SER A 15 12.58 41.55 47.63
CA SER A 15 11.13 41.40 47.49
C SER A 15 10.68 41.31 46.04
N ILE A 16 11.29 42.08 45.12
CA ILE A 16 11.01 42.03 43.68
C ILE A 16 11.48 40.72 43.06
N SER A 17 12.63 40.18 43.54
CA SER A 17 13.14 38.86 43.09
C SER A 17 12.24 37.71 43.50
N TYR A 18 11.65 37.72 44.71
CA TYR A 18 10.69 36.70 45.16
C TYR A 18 9.37 36.77 44.40
N VAL A 19 8.86 37.96 44.08
CA VAL A 19 7.63 38.12 43.30
C VAL A 19 7.83 37.68 41.85
N LEU A 20 8.96 37.99 41.23
CA LEU A 20 9.32 37.51 39.90
C LEU A 20 9.51 36.00 39.87
N PHE A 21 10.15 35.40 40.87
CA PHE A 21 10.33 33.94 40.95
C PHE A 21 9.02 33.21 41.16
N SER A 22 8.09 33.73 41.99
CA SER A 22 6.76 33.17 42.17
C SER A 22 5.90 33.32 40.91
N LEU A 23 6.00 34.43 40.16
CA LEU A 23 5.29 34.60 38.87
C LEU A 23 5.80 33.66 37.80
N VAL A 24 7.12 33.40 37.72
CA VAL A 24 7.72 32.43 36.80
C VAL A 24 7.31 31.00 37.16
N CYS A 25 7.23 30.65 38.44
CA CYS A 25 6.74 29.32 38.87
C CYS A 25 5.26 29.12 38.57
N VAL A 26 4.41 30.14 38.68
CA VAL A 26 2.98 30.07 38.31
C VAL A 26 2.83 30.02 36.79
N LEU A 27 3.62 30.77 36.03
CA LEU A 27 3.63 30.66 34.54
C LEU A 27 4.14 29.29 34.06
N CYS A 28 5.20 28.74 34.68
CA CYS A 28 5.65 27.38 34.37
C CYS A 28 4.60 26.30 34.70
N SER A 29 3.80 26.45 35.77
CA SER A 29 2.76 25.50 36.11
C SER A 29 1.53 25.58 35.20
N VAL A 30 1.29 26.70 34.52
CA VAL A 30 0.23 26.85 33.51
C VAL A 30 0.65 26.31 32.14
N PHE A 31 1.97 26.30 31.84
CA PHE A 31 2.49 25.71 30.59
C PHE A 31 2.84 24.21 30.68
N PHE A 32 2.99 23.66 31.88
CA PHE A 32 3.03 22.22 32.14
C PHE A 32 1.65 21.68 32.49
N CYS A 33 0.64 21.94 31.67
CA CYS A 33 -0.45 21.01 31.57
C CYS A 33 0.11 19.77 30.88
N PRO A 34 0.24 18.59 31.54
CA PRO A 34 0.55 17.38 30.80
C PRO A 34 -0.63 17.20 29.85
N SER A 35 -0.45 17.57 28.58
CA SER A 35 -1.25 16.95 27.55
C SER A 35 -1.13 15.47 27.84
N SER A 36 -2.23 14.84 28.24
CA SER A 36 -2.32 13.40 28.38
C SER A 36 -1.91 12.81 27.02
N ALA A 37 -0.61 12.55 26.89
CA ALA A 37 -0.08 11.76 25.81
C ALA A 37 -0.79 10.41 25.94
N HIS A 38 -1.83 10.23 25.14
CA HIS A 38 -2.43 8.94 24.99
C HIS A 38 -1.32 8.06 24.44
N ALA A 39 -0.73 7.22 25.26
CA ALA A 39 0.21 6.22 24.81
C ALA A 39 -0.57 5.28 23.89
N LYS A 40 -0.56 5.56 22.59
CA LYS A 40 -0.99 4.59 21.58
C LYS A 40 0.01 3.44 21.70
N VAL A 41 -0.49 2.25 21.95
CA VAL A 41 0.34 1.05 21.93
C VAL A 41 0.74 0.83 20.48
N TYR A 42 1.94 1.26 20.11
CA TYR A 42 2.49 0.95 18.80
C TYR A 42 2.97 -0.50 18.82
N ILE A 43 2.21 -1.37 18.20
CA ILE A 43 2.64 -2.74 17.95
C ILE A 43 3.56 -2.70 16.73
N ASP A 44 4.83 -3.06 16.90
CA ASP A 44 5.75 -3.26 15.77
C ASP A 44 5.41 -4.58 15.07
N ILE A 45 4.54 -4.49 14.06
CA ILE A 45 4.02 -5.61 13.28
C ILE A 45 5.04 -6.24 12.32
N THR A 46 6.26 -5.75 12.29
CA THR A 46 7.35 -6.33 11.48
C THR A 46 8.16 -7.40 12.21
N SER A 47 7.92 -7.60 13.52
CA SER A 47 8.61 -8.61 14.31
C SER A 47 7.87 -9.96 14.31
N PRO A 48 8.53 -11.09 13.99
CA PRO A 48 7.91 -12.43 13.99
C PRO A 48 7.43 -12.91 15.36
N ALA A 49 7.81 -12.24 16.45
CA ALA A 49 7.55 -12.67 17.84
C ALA A 49 6.39 -11.91 18.51
N LEU A 50 5.50 -11.25 17.74
CA LEU A 50 4.44 -10.45 18.32
C LEU A 50 3.34 -11.28 18.98
N ARG A 51 3.07 -10.96 20.25
CA ARG A 51 1.84 -11.38 20.92
C ARG A 51 0.65 -10.80 20.15
N LYS A 52 -0.20 -11.68 19.61
CA LYS A 52 -1.46 -11.26 19.01
C LYS A 52 -2.37 -10.65 20.06
N LEU A 53 -3.05 -9.56 19.70
CA LEU A 53 -3.99 -8.85 20.57
C LEU A 53 -5.32 -9.60 20.64
N PRO A 54 -5.76 -10.06 21.84
CA PRO A 54 -7.06 -10.70 22.01
C PRO A 54 -8.19 -9.72 21.80
N ILE A 55 -9.02 -9.93 20.75
CA ILE A 55 -10.17 -9.09 20.42
C ILE A 55 -11.45 -9.90 20.36
N SER A 56 -12.55 -9.34 20.85
CA SER A 56 -13.90 -9.86 20.64
C SER A 56 -14.73 -8.92 19.78
N ILE A 57 -15.62 -9.48 18.97
CA ILE A 57 -16.57 -8.72 18.15
C ILE A 57 -17.97 -9.16 18.53
N SER A 58 -18.76 -8.25 19.12
CA SER A 58 -20.17 -8.46 19.42
C SER A 58 -21.05 -7.73 18.41
N TYR A 59 -22.10 -8.39 17.97
CA TYR A 59 -23.03 -7.88 16.96
C TYR A 59 -24.46 -7.87 17.46
N THR A 60 -25.14 -6.77 17.22
CA THR A 60 -26.60 -6.63 17.46
C THR A 60 -27.23 -6.02 16.22
N GLY A 61 -28.14 -6.72 15.58
CA GLY A 61 -28.75 -6.23 14.35
C GLY A 61 -29.52 -7.32 13.59
N PRO A 62 -30.14 -6.97 12.45
CA PRO A 62 -30.92 -7.90 11.65
C PRO A 62 -30.02 -8.93 10.94
N GLU A 63 -30.55 -10.14 10.73
CA GLU A 63 -29.84 -11.27 10.08
C GLU A 63 -29.23 -10.87 8.70
N ARG A 64 -29.95 -10.05 7.93
CA ARG A 64 -29.49 -9.57 6.60
C ARG A 64 -28.21 -8.71 6.63
N ALA A 65 -27.78 -8.23 7.79
CA ALA A 65 -26.55 -7.44 7.95
C ALA A 65 -25.46 -8.20 8.74
N LYS A 66 -25.68 -9.49 9.02
CA LYS A 66 -24.73 -10.35 9.75
C LYS A 66 -23.40 -10.57 9.00
N GLU A 67 -23.37 -10.28 7.71
CA GLU A 67 -22.13 -10.27 6.92
C GLU A 67 -21.14 -9.19 7.42
N ILE A 68 -21.59 -8.08 8.03
CA ILE A 68 -20.72 -7.00 8.51
C ILE A 68 -19.68 -7.51 9.52
N PRO A 69 -20.03 -8.13 10.65
CA PRO A 69 -19.04 -8.62 11.61
C PRO A 69 -18.15 -9.73 11.04
N GLU A 70 -18.64 -10.53 10.09
CA GLU A 70 -17.83 -11.55 9.41
C GLU A 70 -16.76 -10.94 8.53
N ILE A 71 -17.08 -9.90 7.75
CA ILE A 71 -16.11 -9.16 6.94
C ILE A 71 -15.06 -8.50 7.85
N ILE A 72 -15.49 -7.82 8.92
CA ILE A 72 -14.59 -7.18 9.88
C ILE A 72 -13.63 -8.20 10.49
N LYS A 73 -14.17 -9.37 10.90
CA LYS A 73 -13.34 -10.45 11.44
C LYS A 73 -12.32 -10.95 10.41
N ASN A 74 -12.72 -11.14 9.16
CA ASN A 74 -11.81 -11.58 8.10
C ASN A 74 -10.73 -10.55 7.81
N ASP A 75 -11.07 -9.26 7.76
CA ASP A 75 -10.14 -8.17 7.56
C ASP A 75 -9.07 -8.13 8.67
N LEU A 76 -9.52 -8.10 9.91
CA LEU A 76 -8.64 -8.03 11.08
C LEU A 76 -7.82 -9.32 11.26
N ASP A 77 -8.39 -10.50 10.93
CA ASP A 77 -7.62 -11.76 10.92
C ASP A 77 -6.51 -11.72 9.88
N PHE A 78 -6.80 -11.20 8.67
CA PHE A 78 -5.79 -11.05 7.63
C PHE A 78 -4.64 -10.13 8.06
N ALA A 79 -4.91 -9.07 8.82
CA ALA A 79 -3.86 -8.21 9.38
C ALA A 79 -2.84 -9.00 10.25
N GLY A 80 -3.25 -10.12 10.83
CA GLY A 80 -2.36 -11.06 11.51
C GLY A 80 -1.95 -10.69 12.92
N ILE A 81 -2.36 -9.52 13.40
CA ILE A 81 -2.04 -8.99 14.73
C ILE A 81 -3.11 -9.28 15.79
N PHE A 82 -4.25 -9.82 15.37
CA PHE A 82 -5.37 -10.12 16.26
C PHE A 82 -5.52 -11.62 16.54
N TYR A 83 -6.04 -11.93 17.70
CA TYR A 83 -6.54 -13.24 18.12
C TYR A 83 -7.99 -13.11 18.55
N PHE A 84 -8.91 -13.79 17.88
CA PHE A 84 -10.34 -13.64 18.15
C PHE A 84 -10.79 -14.52 19.32
N ILE A 85 -11.49 -13.90 20.25
CA ILE A 85 -12.13 -14.55 21.39
C ILE A 85 -13.65 -14.37 21.23
N ASP A 86 -14.41 -15.42 21.54
CA ASP A 86 -15.87 -15.36 21.58
C ASP A 86 -16.31 -14.28 22.59
N PRO A 87 -17.26 -13.40 22.24
CA PRO A 87 -17.74 -12.33 23.14
C PRO A 87 -18.24 -12.82 24.50
N ASP A 88 -18.70 -14.08 24.56
CA ASP A 88 -19.23 -14.70 25.80
C ASP A 88 -18.12 -15.34 26.66
N ILE A 89 -16.85 -15.32 26.20
CA ILE A 89 -15.70 -15.90 26.90
C ILE A 89 -14.80 -14.79 27.45
N LEU A 90 -14.35 -14.94 28.70
CA LEU A 90 -13.36 -14.04 29.30
C LEU A 90 -12.01 -14.15 28.63
N GLY A 91 -11.28 -13.03 28.50
CA GLY A 91 -9.90 -13.02 27.99
C GLY A 91 -9.65 -12.08 26.82
N ALA A 92 -10.69 -11.43 26.28
CA ALA A 92 -10.49 -10.34 25.34
C ALA A 92 -9.86 -9.13 26.04
N GLU A 93 -8.91 -8.47 25.38
CA GLU A 93 -8.31 -7.21 25.83
C GLU A 93 -9.03 -6.01 25.21
N ILE A 94 -9.53 -6.20 23.99
CA ILE A 94 -10.32 -5.22 23.24
C ILE A 94 -11.65 -5.84 22.85
N THR A 95 -12.73 -5.06 22.88
CA THR A 95 -14.02 -5.46 22.31
C THR A 95 -14.55 -4.42 21.34
N ALA A 96 -14.97 -4.88 20.16
CA ALA A 96 -15.71 -4.08 19.19
C ALA A 96 -17.20 -4.44 19.28
N LYS A 97 -18.03 -3.49 19.73
CA LYS A 97 -19.48 -3.63 19.77
C LYS A 97 -20.08 -2.97 18.54
N ILE A 98 -20.81 -3.73 17.73
CA ILE A 98 -21.38 -3.30 16.46
C ILE A 98 -22.89 -3.45 16.54
N SER A 99 -23.61 -2.33 16.54
CA SER A 99 -25.07 -2.29 16.48
C SER A 99 -25.51 -1.80 15.11
N VAL A 100 -26.34 -2.56 14.41
CA VAL A 100 -26.75 -2.25 13.04
C VAL A 100 -28.27 -2.13 12.94
N GLU A 101 -28.72 -1.05 12.34
CA GLU A 101 -30.11 -0.82 11.92
C GLU A 101 -30.18 -0.79 10.40
N THR A 102 -31.20 -1.41 9.81
CA THR A 102 -31.40 -1.44 8.37
C THR A 102 -32.82 -1.05 8.04
N ALA A 103 -33.05 0.21 7.70
CA ALA A 103 -34.31 0.72 7.17
C ALA A 103 -34.15 1.01 5.65
N GLU A 104 -34.20 2.24 5.24
CA GLU A 104 -33.85 2.66 3.87
C GLU A 104 -32.34 2.61 3.63
N GLU A 105 -31.57 2.93 4.66
CA GLU A 105 -30.11 2.85 4.71
C GLU A 105 -29.65 1.86 5.77
N ILE A 106 -28.38 1.47 5.71
CA ILE A 106 -27.68 0.75 6.77
C ILE A 106 -27.07 1.80 7.70
N LYS A 107 -27.40 1.74 8.99
CA LYS A 107 -26.76 2.55 10.02
C LYS A 107 -26.04 1.62 10.99
N ALA A 108 -24.74 1.83 11.19
CA ALA A 108 -23.95 1.07 12.14
C ALA A 108 -23.40 2.01 13.22
N ASP A 109 -23.67 1.71 14.48
CA ASP A 109 -23.04 2.34 15.66
C ASP A 109 -21.95 1.38 16.15
N VAL A 110 -20.70 1.82 16.11
CA VAL A 110 -19.54 1.00 16.48
C VAL A 110 -18.83 1.64 17.64
N THR A 111 -18.66 0.85 18.71
CA THR A 111 -17.87 1.24 19.88
C THR A 111 -16.71 0.26 20.04
N LEU A 112 -15.50 0.79 20.09
CA LEU A 112 -14.29 0.04 20.44
C LEU A 112 -13.92 0.37 21.89
N PHE A 113 -13.78 -0.67 22.71
CA PHE A 113 -13.53 -0.54 24.13
C PHE A 113 -12.30 -1.33 24.56
N ASP A 114 -11.40 -0.71 25.28
CA ASP A 114 -10.24 -1.33 25.93
C ASP A 114 -10.70 -1.88 27.30
N LEU A 115 -10.74 -3.19 27.41
CA LEU A 115 -11.21 -3.90 28.61
C LEU A 115 -10.17 -3.89 29.73
N ILE A 116 -8.88 -3.77 29.41
CA ILE A 116 -7.80 -3.72 30.40
C ILE A 116 -7.84 -2.40 31.15
N ASN A 117 -7.93 -1.29 30.40
CA ASN A 117 -7.92 0.06 30.96
C ASN A 117 -9.32 0.57 31.27
N ASN A 118 -10.37 -0.24 31.03
CA ASN A 118 -11.78 0.11 31.19
C ASN A 118 -12.16 1.44 30.52
N LYS A 119 -11.76 1.60 29.24
CA LYS A 119 -11.87 2.87 28.52
C LYS A 119 -12.47 2.68 27.12
N GLU A 120 -13.41 3.57 26.76
CA GLU A 120 -13.87 3.70 25.39
C GLU A 120 -12.71 4.29 24.54
N VAL A 121 -12.28 3.53 23.51
CA VAL A 121 -11.21 3.94 22.56
C VAL A 121 -11.79 4.88 21.51
N PHE A 122 -12.90 4.46 20.90
CA PHE A 122 -13.71 5.33 20.03
C PHE A 122 -15.16 4.86 19.96
N ARG A 123 -16.01 5.80 19.57
CA ARG A 123 -17.38 5.53 19.12
C ARG A 123 -17.63 6.27 17.82
N LYS A 124 -18.14 5.55 16.81
CA LYS A 124 -18.41 6.13 15.50
C LYS A 124 -19.69 5.58 14.89
N LYS A 125 -20.45 6.47 14.25
CA LYS A 125 -21.65 6.11 13.51
C LYS A 125 -21.34 6.13 12.02
N TYR A 126 -21.82 5.12 11.32
CA TYR A 126 -21.66 4.95 9.88
C TYR A 126 -23.05 4.87 9.25
N THR A 127 -23.18 5.46 8.06
CA THR A 127 -24.39 5.37 7.26
C THR A 127 -24.00 5.01 5.83
N ALA A 128 -24.70 4.05 5.25
CA ALA A 128 -24.43 3.56 3.91
C ALA A 128 -25.72 3.10 3.23
N SER A 129 -25.77 3.23 1.91
CA SER A 129 -26.79 2.55 1.11
C SER A 129 -26.59 1.03 1.15
N ARG A 130 -27.67 0.27 0.96
CA ARG A 130 -27.65 -1.20 1.12
C ARG A 130 -26.70 -1.93 0.17
N ASN A 131 -26.42 -1.34 -1.00
CA ASN A 131 -25.56 -1.91 -2.03
C ASN A 131 -24.06 -1.78 -1.73
N ILE A 132 -23.66 -1.03 -0.67
CA ILE A 132 -22.25 -0.84 -0.28
C ILE A 132 -21.94 -1.38 1.12
N LEU A 133 -22.66 -2.43 1.55
CA LEU A 133 -22.48 -3.05 2.87
C LEU A 133 -21.02 -3.49 3.11
N ARG A 134 -20.38 -4.11 2.11
CA ARG A 134 -18.96 -4.51 2.23
C ARG A 134 -18.03 -3.32 2.43
N THR A 135 -18.24 -2.23 1.65
CA THR A 135 -17.45 -1.00 1.82
C THR A 135 -17.61 -0.40 3.22
N LEU A 136 -18.82 -0.46 3.78
CA LEU A 136 -19.08 -0.05 5.16
C LEU A 136 -18.29 -0.91 6.16
N ALA A 137 -18.33 -2.24 6.01
CA ALA A 137 -17.61 -3.16 6.89
C ALA A 137 -16.09 -2.92 6.82
N HIS A 138 -15.51 -2.80 5.61
CA HIS A 138 -14.10 -2.47 5.40
C HIS A 138 -13.72 -1.12 6.00
N SER A 139 -14.62 -0.11 5.97
CA SER A 139 -14.38 1.18 6.61
C SER A 139 -14.32 1.07 8.14
N ILE A 140 -15.16 0.22 8.73
CA ILE A 140 -15.13 -0.09 10.17
C ILE A 140 -13.81 -0.80 10.52
N SER A 141 -13.40 -1.77 9.71
CA SER A 141 -12.13 -2.49 9.88
C SER A 141 -10.92 -1.55 9.83
N ASP A 142 -10.89 -0.63 8.86
CA ASP A 142 -9.83 0.39 8.73
C ASP A 142 -9.76 1.27 9.98
N ASP A 143 -10.90 1.74 10.49
CA ASP A 143 -10.94 2.58 11.69
C ASP A 143 -10.49 1.81 12.94
N ILE A 144 -10.96 0.57 13.15
CA ILE A 144 -10.51 -0.30 14.25
C ILE A 144 -9.00 -0.53 14.16
N PHE A 145 -8.51 -0.90 12.98
CA PHE A 145 -7.09 -1.14 12.77
C PHE A 145 -6.25 0.12 13.05
N LYS A 146 -6.70 1.27 12.55
CA LYS A 146 -6.02 2.55 12.74
C LYS A 146 -5.95 2.97 14.21
N GLU A 147 -7.06 2.85 14.95
CA GLU A 147 -7.09 3.22 16.37
C GLU A 147 -6.17 2.35 17.22
N ILE A 148 -6.06 1.06 16.89
CA ILE A 148 -5.22 0.13 17.63
C ILE A 148 -3.74 0.26 17.23
N THR A 149 -3.43 0.41 15.95
CA THR A 149 -2.04 0.34 15.44
C THR A 149 -1.43 1.71 15.16
N GLY A 150 -2.25 2.77 15.03
CA GLY A 150 -1.82 4.08 14.55
C GLY A 150 -1.55 4.17 13.05
N ARG A 151 -1.77 3.08 12.29
CA ARG A 151 -1.54 3.00 10.84
C ARG A 151 -2.86 2.94 10.07
N GLU A 152 -2.88 3.47 8.86
CA GLU A 152 -4.04 3.34 7.98
C GLU A 152 -4.25 1.86 7.61
N GLY A 153 -5.50 1.41 7.61
CA GLY A 153 -5.87 0.08 7.14
C GLY A 153 -5.91 0.01 5.61
N ILE A 154 -5.79 -1.19 5.06
CA ILE A 154 -5.81 -1.43 3.60
C ILE A 154 -7.16 -1.95 3.11
N PHE A 155 -8.16 -2.09 3.99
CA PHE A 155 -9.36 -2.87 3.71
C PHE A 155 -10.30 -2.21 2.71
N ARG A 156 -10.17 -0.91 2.42
CA ARG A 156 -10.86 -0.23 1.31
C ARG A 156 -10.06 -0.18 0.01
N THR A 157 -8.85 -0.72 -0.04
CA THR A 157 -8.03 -0.71 -1.24
C THR A 157 -8.52 -1.70 -2.29
N LYS A 158 -8.01 -1.58 -3.50
CA LYS A 158 -8.35 -2.45 -4.63
C LYS A 158 -7.10 -3.00 -5.29
N ILE A 159 -7.28 -4.09 -6.03
CA ILE A 159 -6.25 -4.67 -6.87
C ILE A 159 -6.73 -4.66 -8.31
N ALA A 160 -5.98 -3.98 -9.19
CA ALA A 160 -6.16 -4.09 -10.63
C ALA A 160 -5.32 -5.27 -11.14
N TYR A 161 -5.85 -6.03 -12.10
CA TYR A 161 -5.21 -7.22 -12.62
C TYR A 161 -5.68 -7.55 -14.03
N ILE A 162 -4.93 -8.37 -14.74
CA ILE A 162 -5.24 -8.80 -16.09
C ILE A 162 -5.91 -10.18 -16.04
N VAL A 163 -7.02 -10.33 -16.74
CA VAL A 163 -7.64 -11.63 -17.01
C VAL A 163 -7.36 -12.01 -18.46
N SER A 164 -6.77 -13.19 -18.64
CA SER A 164 -6.50 -13.77 -19.96
C SER A 164 -7.55 -14.81 -20.31
N SER A 165 -8.24 -14.61 -21.44
CA SER A 165 -9.26 -15.52 -21.94
C SER A 165 -9.24 -15.55 -23.45
N TYR A 166 -9.16 -16.76 -24.06
CA TYR A 166 -9.17 -16.99 -25.51
C TYR A 166 -8.20 -16.07 -26.30
N GLY A 167 -6.98 -15.90 -25.80
CA GLY A 167 -5.95 -15.06 -26.43
C GLY A 167 -6.16 -13.55 -26.32
N LYS A 168 -7.14 -13.12 -25.53
CA LYS A 168 -7.40 -11.70 -25.20
C LYS A 168 -7.08 -11.44 -23.75
N ASN A 169 -6.50 -10.28 -23.49
CA ASN A 169 -6.22 -9.80 -22.13
C ASN A 169 -7.10 -8.58 -21.85
N SER A 170 -7.86 -8.65 -20.78
CA SER A 170 -8.71 -7.57 -20.30
C SER A 170 -8.30 -7.11 -18.92
N LEU A 171 -8.42 -5.82 -18.64
CA LEU A 171 -8.12 -5.24 -17.33
C LEU A 171 -9.35 -5.36 -16.44
N HIS A 172 -9.13 -5.91 -15.27
CA HIS A 172 -10.13 -6.10 -14.21
C HIS A 172 -9.67 -5.40 -12.92
N MET A 173 -10.62 -5.23 -12.02
CA MET A 173 -10.43 -4.66 -10.70
C MET A 173 -11.26 -5.44 -9.68
N MET A 174 -10.73 -5.62 -8.47
CA MET A 174 -11.42 -6.26 -7.36
C MET A 174 -11.07 -5.56 -6.05
N ASP A 175 -11.84 -5.79 -5.00
CA ASP A 175 -11.45 -5.41 -3.65
C ASP A 175 -10.22 -6.21 -3.22
N TRP A 176 -9.49 -5.71 -2.21
CA TRP A 176 -8.23 -6.33 -1.77
C TRP A 176 -8.38 -7.82 -1.42
N ASP A 177 -9.56 -8.25 -0.97
CA ASP A 177 -9.88 -9.60 -0.53
C ASP A 177 -10.44 -10.52 -1.64
N GLY A 178 -10.47 -10.02 -2.88
CA GLY A 178 -10.89 -10.78 -4.07
C GLY A 178 -12.37 -10.64 -4.44
N TYR A 179 -13.16 -9.88 -3.68
CA TYR A 179 -14.59 -9.63 -4.00
C TYR A 179 -14.78 -8.48 -4.99
N ASN A 180 -16.02 -8.27 -5.43
CA ASN A 180 -16.45 -7.18 -6.32
C ASN A 180 -15.62 -7.10 -7.61
N GLN A 181 -15.34 -8.27 -8.21
CA GLN A 181 -14.58 -8.35 -9.45
C GLN A 181 -15.35 -7.69 -10.60
N THR A 182 -14.74 -6.68 -11.21
CA THR A 182 -15.33 -5.93 -12.32
C THR A 182 -14.33 -5.80 -13.46
N ARG A 183 -14.82 -5.95 -14.70
CA ARG A 183 -14.03 -5.70 -15.89
C ARG A 183 -14.00 -4.21 -16.16
N VAL A 184 -12.81 -3.63 -16.26
CA VAL A 184 -12.59 -2.19 -16.45
C VAL A 184 -12.33 -1.87 -17.93
N ILE A 185 -11.47 -2.66 -18.61
CA ILE A 185 -11.13 -2.52 -20.02
C ILE A 185 -11.30 -3.86 -20.72
N SER A 186 -11.96 -3.83 -21.88
CA SER A 186 -12.22 -5.02 -22.71
C SER A 186 -11.70 -4.91 -24.14
N ILE A 187 -11.12 -3.77 -24.53
CA ILE A 187 -10.69 -3.48 -25.90
C ILE A 187 -9.16 -3.62 -25.97
N GLY A 188 -8.69 -4.32 -27.01
CA GLY A 188 -7.27 -4.53 -27.27
C GLY A 188 -6.65 -5.65 -26.43
N LEU A 189 -5.34 -5.80 -26.52
CA LEU A 189 -4.53 -6.73 -25.76
C LEU A 189 -3.76 -5.95 -24.69
N THR A 190 -4.27 -5.90 -23.46
CA THR A 190 -3.62 -5.19 -22.35
C THR A 190 -2.49 -6.03 -21.75
N LEU A 191 -1.28 -5.46 -21.57
CA LEU A 191 -0.13 -6.14 -20.96
C LEU A 191 0.36 -5.51 -19.67
N SER A 192 0.34 -4.20 -19.55
CA SER A 192 0.81 -3.49 -18.34
C SER A 192 -0.18 -2.41 -17.93
N HIS A 193 -0.23 -2.16 -16.64
CA HIS A 193 -1.07 -1.13 -16.05
C HIS A 193 -0.51 -0.68 -14.70
N ILE A 194 -0.90 0.50 -14.27
CA ILE A 194 -0.50 1.10 -12.98
C ILE A 194 -1.57 2.10 -12.52
N TRP A 195 -1.74 2.23 -11.22
CA TRP A 195 -2.58 3.26 -10.60
C TRP A 195 -1.89 4.61 -10.60
N SER A 196 -2.65 5.69 -10.77
CA SER A 196 -2.17 7.03 -10.42
C SER A 196 -2.06 7.18 -8.90
N PRO A 197 -1.13 8.02 -8.38
CA PRO A 197 -0.94 8.20 -6.94
C PRO A 197 -2.19 8.69 -6.19
N ASP A 198 -3.08 9.41 -6.88
CA ASP A 198 -4.36 9.90 -6.35
C ASP A 198 -5.51 8.90 -6.50
N SER A 199 -5.25 7.69 -7.04
CA SER A 199 -6.22 6.63 -7.31
C SER A 199 -7.35 7.01 -8.28
N GLN A 200 -7.26 8.14 -8.99
CA GLN A 200 -8.33 8.59 -9.91
C GLN A 200 -8.21 7.99 -11.30
N TYR A 201 -7.03 7.51 -11.67
CA TYR A 201 -6.74 6.97 -13.00
C TYR A 201 -6.05 5.63 -12.92
N ILE A 202 -6.26 4.82 -13.96
CA ILE A 202 -5.36 3.73 -14.32
C ILE A 202 -4.69 4.11 -15.64
N VAL A 203 -3.36 4.08 -15.66
CA VAL A 203 -2.58 4.19 -16.90
C VAL A 203 -2.21 2.78 -17.34
N TYR A 204 -2.42 2.46 -18.62
CA TYR A 204 -2.21 1.11 -19.11
C TYR A 204 -1.73 1.10 -20.57
N SER A 205 -1.07 0.01 -20.95
CA SER A 205 -0.60 -0.23 -22.30
C SER A 205 -1.43 -1.30 -22.96
N SER A 206 -1.94 -1.00 -24.13
CA SER A 206 -2.76 -1.91 -24.89
C SER A 206 -2.42 -1.87 -26.38
N GLU A 207 -2.41 -3.04 -27.02
CA GLU A 207 -2.35 -3.13 -28.46
C GLU A 207 -3.75 -2.96 -29.06
N ARG A 208 -3.89 -1.97 -29.94
CA ARG A 208 -5.08 -1.75 -30.77
C ARG A 208 -4.62 -1.46 -32.19
N ASN A 209 -5.27 -2.07 -33.16
CA ASN A 209 -4.92 -1.89 -34.58
C ASN A 209 -3.43 -2.12 -34.89
N LYS A 210 -2.80 -3.10 -34.25
CA LYS A 210 -1.37 -3.42 -34.36
C LYS A 210 -0.42 -2.31 -33.84
N MET A 211 -0.94 -1.39 -33.05
CA MET A 211 -0.17 -0.32 -32.39
C MET A 211 -0.22 -0.52 -30.88
N TRP A 212 0.96 -0.50 -30.26
CA TRP A 212 1.08 -0.48 -28.80
C TRP A 212 1.08 0.96 -28.30
N GLU A 213 0.06 1.33 -27.58
CA GLU A 213 -0.14 2.70 -27.10
C GLU A 213 -0.34 2.71 -25.59
N ILE A 214 -0.03 3.84 -24.97
CA ILE A 214 -0.28 4.07 -23.55
C ILE A 214 -1.51 4.96 -23.40
N TYR A 215 -2.46 4.49 -22.60
CA TYR A 215 -3.73 5.14 -22.33
C TYR A 215 -3.85 5.50 -20.85
N SER A 216 -4.64 6.53 -20.55
CA SER A 216 -5.19 6.77 -19.21
C SER A 216 -6.69 6.55 -19.20
N LEU A 217 -7.20 5.91 -18.18
CA LEU A 217 -8.63 5.76 -17.90
C LEU A 217 -8.98 6.47 -16.60
N ASN A 218 -9.87 7.42 -16.65
CA ASN A 218 -10.44 8.05 -15.46
C ASN A 218 -11.49 7.11 -14.84
N LEU A 219 -11.29 6.71 -13.58
CA LEU A 219 -12.15 5.74 -12.89
C LEU A 219 -13.50 6.30 -12.42
N ARG A 220 -13.66 7.64 -12.40
CA ARG A 220 -14.92 8.29 -12.00
C ARG A 220 -15.94 8.33 -13.15
N ASN A 221 -15.48 8.64 -14.35
CA ASN A 221 -16.36 8.84 -15.54
C ASN A 221 -16.06 7.91 -16.70
N TYR A 222 -15.11 6.99 -16.55
CA TYR A 222 -14.65 6.01 -17.54
C TYR A 222 -14.22 6.64 -18.88
N ARG A 223 -13.79 7.91 -18.86
CA ARG A 223 -13.19 8.54 -20.04
C ARG A 223 -11.75 8.09 -20.21
N GLU A 224 -11.46 7.68 -21.41
CA GLU A 224 -10.13 7.25 -21.85
C GLU A 224 -9.45 8.35 -22.66
N MET A 225 -8.12 8.44 -22.54
CA MET A 225 -7.28 9.34 -23.32
C MET A 225 -5.99 8.62 -23.70
N THR A 226 -5.57 8.76 -24.96
CA THR A 226 -4.24 8.31 -25.41
C THR A 226 -3.18 9.27 -24.90
N LEU A 227 -2.22 8.75 -24.13
CA LEU A 227 -1.10 9.52 -23.60
C LEU A 227 0.13 9.45 -24.49
N PHE A 228 0.38 8.29 -25.09
CA PHE A 228 1.55 8.07 -25.93
C PHE A 228 1.26 7.08 -27.05
N SER A 229 1.62 7.47 -28.26
CA SER A 229 1.50 6.64 -29.47
C SER A 229 2.77 6.77 -30.29
N SER A 230 3.42 5.66 -30.57
CA SER A 230 4.58 5.59 -31.46
C SER A 230 4.75 4.16 -31.98
N LYS A 231 5.58 4.00 -33.02
CA LYS A 231 5.99 2.66 -33.48
C LYS A 231 6.68 1.87 -32.38
N GLY A 232 6.69 0.55 -32.49
CA GLY A 232 7.30 -0.36 -31.52
C GLY A 232 6.37 -0.68 -30.35
N ILE A 233 6.94 -1.28 -29.32
CA ILE A 233 6.23 -1.69 -28.11
C ILE A 233 6.42 -0.61 -27.06
N ASN A 234 5.31 -0.10 -26.50
CA ASN A 234 5.29 0.94 -25.50
C ASN A 234 4.57 0.41 -24.25
N LEU A 235 5.30 0.16 -23.15
CA LEU A 235 4.76 -0.45 -21.93
C LEU A 235 4.97 0.46 -20.73
N VAL A 236 3.86 0.84 -20.07
CA VAL A 236 3.90 1.60 -18.82
C VAL A 236 4.51 0.76 -17.70
N GLY A 237 5.32 1.38 -16.85
CA GLY A 237 5.94 0.72 -15.72
C GLY A 237 5.56 1.34 -14.38
N GLY A 238 5.74 2.64 -14.18
CA GLY A 238 5.47 3.31 -12.91
C GLY A 238 5.00 4.75 -13.07
N ILE A 239 4.36 5.27 -12.02
CA ILE A 239 4.00 6.69 -11.91
C ILE A 239 4.57 7.22 -10.60
N SER A 240 5.29 8.35 -10.66
CA SER A 240 5.82 9.04 -9.48
C SER A 240 4.75 9.87 -8.79
N HIS A 241 4.99 10.21 -7.51
CA HIS A 241 4.12 11.15 -6.78
C HIS A 241 4.03 12.54 -7.44
N ASN A 242 5.02 12.92 -8.26
CA ASN A 242 5.03 14.16 -9.04
C ASN A 242 4.33 14.02 -10.41
N ASN A 243 3.50 12.97 -10.59
CA ASN A 243 2.74 12.74 -11.82
C ASN A 243 3.60 12.56 -13.07
N GLN A 244 4.79 11.97 -12.95
CA GLN A 244 5.59 11.51 -14.08
C GLN A 244 5.36 10.03 -14.31
N ILE A 245 5.18 9.65 -15.57
CA ILE A 245 5.04 8.25 -16.01
C ILE A 245 6.40 7.78 -16.52
N ALA A 246 6.91 6.67 -15.96
CA ALA A 246 8.03 5.94 -16.54
C ALA A 246 7.49 4.77 -17.37
N PHE A 247 8.04 4.60 -18.56
CA PHE A 247 7.65 3.55 -19.48
C PHE A 247 8.84 3.04 -20.30
N SER A 248 8.73 1.84 -20.82
CA SER A 248 9.70 1.31 -21.79
C SER A 248 9.16 1.46 -23.20
N SER A 249 10.03 1.82 -24.14
CA SER A 249 9.65 1.97 -25.55
C SER A 249 10.77 1.49 -26.47
N SER A 250 10.37 0.72 -27.50
CA SER A 250 11.29 0.30 -28.57
C SER A 250 11.18 1.17 -29.83
N LYS A 251 10.64 2.40 -29.71
CA LYS A 251 10.42 3.31 -30.83
C LYS A 251 11.72 3.70 -31.58
N ASP A 252 12.85 3.69 -30.89
CA ASP A 252 14.17 4.05 -31.45
C ASP A 252 15.07 2.81 -31.67
N GLY A 253 14.51 1.58 -31.67
CA GLY A 253 15.25 0.32 -31.83
C GLY A 253 15.08 -0.59 -30.61
N SER A 254 16.16 -0.82 -29.81
CA SER A 254 16.08 -1.57 -28.57
C SER A 254 15.18 -0.88 -27.55
N PRO A 255 14.44 -1.63 -26.70
CA PRO A 255 13.68 -1.07 -25.62
C PRO A 255 14.54 -0.27 -24.64
N GLU A 256 14.14 0.94 -24.35
CA GLU A 256 14.79 1.87 -23.44
C GLU A 256 13.78 2.51 -22.50
N ILE A 257 14.24 3.08 -21.40
CA ILE A 257 13.38 3.77 -20.44
C ILE A 257 13.17 5.22 -20.88
N TYR A 258 11.91 5.63 -20.83
CA TYR A 258 11.43 6.98 -21.07
C TYR A 258 10.61 7.47 -19.87
N VAL A 259 10.51 8.78 -19.72
CA VAL A 259 9.55 9.44 -18.82
C VAL A 259 8.74 10.45 -19.61
N MET A 260 7.52 10.71 -19.16
CA MET A 260 6.62 11.76 -19.64
C MET A 260 5.75 12.27 -18.51
N ASN A 261 5.11 13.41 -18.70
CA ASN A 261 4.09 13.91 -17.78
C ASN A 261 2.81 13.06 -17.83
N LEU A 262 1.99 13.09 -16.77
CA LEU A 262 0.73 12.35 -16.69
C LEU A 262 -0.28 12.73 -17.79
N ASN A 263 -0.14 13.91 -18.40
CA ASN A 263 -0.94 14.33 -19.56
C ASN A 263 -0.37 13.88 -20.90
N GLY A 264 0.69 13.07 -20.93
CA GLY A 264 1.36 12.57 -22.14
C GLY A 264 2.40 13.51 -22.75
N SER A 265 2.56 14.73 -22.23
CA SER A 265 3.55 15.69 -22.75
C SER A 265 4.96 15.44 -22.21
N GLY A 266 5.97 16.04 -22.85
CA GLY A 266 7.33 16.10 -22.32
C GLY A 266 8.07 14.75 -22.32
N SER A 267 7.78 13.84 -23.26
CA SER A 267 8.48 12.55 -23.37
C SER A 267 9.97 12.73 -23.55
N LYS A 268 10.77 12.13 -22.64
CA LYS A 268 12.22 12.18 -22.60
C LYS A 268 12.80 10.77 -22.44
N LYS A 269 13.80 10.40 -23.24
CA LYS A 269 14.57 9.18 -23.10
C LYS A 269 15.57 9.31 -21.95
N LEU A 270 15.59 8.33 -21.03
CA LEU A 270 16.50 8.30 -19.88
C LEU A 270 17.68 7.36 -20.06
N THR A 271 17.49 6.22 -20.76
CA THR A 271 18.55 5.24 -20.95
C THR A 271 18.99 5.17 -22.41
N LYS A 272 20.25 4.78 -22.61
CA LYS A 272 20.82 4.44 -23.90
C LYS A 272 21.84 3.33 -23.67
N SER A 273 21.45 2.10 -23.94
CA SER A 273 22.30 0.92 -23.76
C SER A 273 22.37 0.08 -25.05
N LEU A 274 23.29 -0.87 -25.08
CA LEU A 274 23.31 -1.90 -26.13
C LEU A 274 22.33 -3.03 -25.83
N GLY A 275 21.83 -3.10 -24.58
CA GLY A 275 20.90 -4.10 -24.12
C GLY A 275 19.45 -3.62 -24.15
N ILE A 276 18.60 -4.36 -23.43
CA ILE A 276 17.17 -4.11 -23.25
C ILE A 276 16.95 -3.49 -21.87
N ASP A 277 16.37 -2.30 -21.82
CA ASP A 277 15.98 -1.64 -20.58
C ASP A 277 14.44 -1.57 -20.51
N VAL A 278 13.83 -2.26 -19.51
CA VAL A 278 12.37 -2.41 -19.43
C VAL A 278 11.87 -2.40 -17.96
N SER A 279 10.55 -2.37 -17.80
CA SER A 279 9.85 -2.47 -16.50
C SER A 279 10.30 -1.42 -15.48
N PRO A 280 10.32 -0.12 -15.82
CA PRO A 280 10.73 0.93 -14.89
C PRO A 280 9.67 1.14 -13.81
N VAL A 281 10.10 1.31 -12.55
CA VAL A 281 9.24 1.67 -11.42
C VAL A 281 9.91 2.74 -10.56
N PHE A 282 9.18 3.80 -10.24
CA PHE A 282 9.69 4.87 -9.37
C PHE A 282 9.79 4.39 -7.91
N SER A 283 10.81 4.89 -7.19
CA SER A 283 10.81 4.88 -5.73
C SER A 283 9.63 5.72 -5.19
N PRO A 284 9.14 5.46 -3.96
CA PRO A 284 7.99 6.18 -3.40
C PRO A 284 8.17 7.68 -3.33
N ASP A 285 9.39 8.15 -3.09
CA ASP A 285 9.76 9.57 -3.08
C ASP A 285 9.98 10.16 -4.49
N GLY A 286 9.93 9.32 -5.55
CA GLY A 286 10.10 9.72 -6.93
C GLY A 286 11.54 10.10 -7.31
N SER A 287 12.51 9.92 -6.42
CA SER A 287 13.91 10.31 -6.66
C SER A 287 14.68 9.30 -7.51
N GLN A 288 14.27 8.04 -7.52
CA GLN A 288 14.94 6.94 -8.21
C GLN A 288 13.97 6.14 -9.08
N ILE A 289 14.53 5.38 -10.04
CA ILE A 289 13.81 4.42 -10.88
C ILE A 289 14.56 3.08 -10.81
N ALA A 290 13.87 2.02 -10.35
CA ALA A 290 14.34 0.65 -10.53
C ALA A 290 13.84 0.12 -11.89
N PHE A 291 14.66 -0.61 -12.61
CA PHE A 291 14.35 -1.15 -13.93
C PHE A 291 15.13 -2.45 -14.21
N VAL A 292 14.70 -3.19 -15.20
CA VAL A 292 15.37 -4.40 -15.67
C VAL A 292 16.30 -4.03 -16.81
N SER A 293 17.53 -4.54 -16.76
CA SER A 293 18.50 -4.38 -17.86
C SER A 293 19.34 -5.65 -18.03
N ASP A 294 19.59 -6.02 -19.27
CA ASP A 294 20.53 -7.09 -19.63
C ASP A 294 21.90 -6.57 -20.08
N ARG A 295 22.22 -5.30 -19.85
CA ARG A 295 23.50 -4.65 -20.18
C ARG A 295 24.73 -5.37 -19.63
N GLY A 296 24.58 -6.14 -18.57
CA GLY A 296 25.61 -6.98 -17.95
C GLY A 296 25.61 -8.43 -18.46
N GLY A 297 24.88 -8.75 -19.55
CA GLY A 297 24.79 -10.07 -20.19
C GLY A 297 23.52 -10.85 -19.84
N THR A 298 22.91 -10.63 -18.68
CA THR A 298 21.66 -11.27 -18.26
C THR A 298 20.74 -10.27 -17.59
N PRO A 299 19.40 -10.47 -17.64
CA PRO A 299 18.44 -9.56 -17.01
C PRO A 299 18.67 -9.45 -15.50
N GLN A 300 18.88 -8.22 -15.04
CA GLN A 300 19.12 -7.87 -13.65
C GLN A 300 18.37 -6.58 -13.29
N ILE A 301 18.12 -6.36 -12.01
CA ILE A 301 17.56 -5.11 -11.54
C ILE A 301 18.69 -4.07 -11.38
N TYR A 302 18.45 -2.91 -11.96
CA TYR A 302 19.28 -1.71 -11.84
C TYR A 302 18.45 -0.59 -11.19
N ILE A 303 19.15 0.35 -10.58
CA ILE A 303 18.56 1.60 -10.06
C ILE A 303 19.31 2.77 -10.69
N MET A 304 18.57 3.79 -11.06
CA MET A 304 19.11 5.08 -11.50
C MET A 304 18.37 6.22 -10.80
N ASP A 305 18.92 7.42 -10.84
CA ASP A 305 18.16 8.62 -10.46
C ASP A 305 17.05 8.89 -11.46
N SER A 306 16.01 9.61 -11.04
CA SER A 306 14.83 9.89 -11.87
C SER A 306 15.13 10.73 -13.13
N ASP A 307 16.30 11.38 -13.21
CA ASP A 307 16.79 12.10 -14.38
C ASP A 307 17.55 11.23 -15.39
N GLY A 308 17.83 9.94 -15.06
CA GLY A 308 18.57 8.96 -15.85
C GLY A 308 20.05 8.84 -15.49
N THR A 309 20.52 9.55 -14.47
CA THR A 309 21.93 9.52 -14.02
C THR A 309 22.18 8.46 -12.95
N ARG A 310 23.44 8.24 -12.55
CA ARG A 310 23.90 7.35 -11.47
C ARG A 310 23.35 5.92 -11.55
N ILE A 311 23.37 5.32 -12.74
CA ILE A 311 22.91 3.95 -12.94
C ILE A 311 23.80 2.97 -12.17
N ARG A 312 23.23 2.14 -11.33
CA ARG A 312 23.92 1.07 -10.59
C ARG A 312 23.12 -0.23 -10.61
N ARG A 313 23.81 -1.37 -10.59
CA ARG A 313 23.19 -2.68 -10.46
C ARG A 313 22.74 -2.90 -9.01
N LEU A 314 21.52 -3.43 -8.81
CA LEU A 314 20.95 -3.78 -7.51
C LEU A 314 21.13 -5.26 -7.19
N THR A 315 20.87 -6.17 -8.16
CA THR A 315 20.89 -7.63 -7.95
C THR A 315 22.14 -8.25 -8.53
N PHE A 316 22.84 -9.05 -7.74
CA PHE A 316 24.09 -9.73 -8.13
C PHE A 316 23.98 -11.25 -8.13
N GLU A 317 22.98 -11.80 -7.41
CA GLU A 317 22.72 -13.22 -7.37
C GLU A 317 21.68 -13.63 -8.42
N GLY A 318 21.79 -14.87 -8.92
CA GLY A 318 20.93 -15.41 -9.96
C GLY A 318 21.23 -14.89 -11.36
N VAL A 319 20.68 -15.57 -12.36
CA VAL A 319 20.92 -15.28 -13.79
C VAL A 319 19.74 -14.59 -14.46
N TYR A 320 18.65 -14.41 -13.75
CA TYR A 320 17.42 -13.82 -14.30
C TYR A 320 16.63 -13.13 -13.17
N ASN A 321 16.65 -11.80 -13.14
CA ASN A 321 15.94 -10.98 -12.17
C ASN A 321 15.13 -9.92 -12.90
N THR A 322 13.80 -9.88 -12.66
CA THR A 322 12.84 -9.04 -13.42
C THR A 322 11.71 -8.52 -12.53
N SER A 323 10.81 -7.71 -13.08
CA SER A 323 9.58 -7.22 -12.44
C SER A 323 9.80 -6.56 -11.07
N PRO A 324 10.65 -5.52 -10.97
CA PRO A 324 10.89 -4.84 -9.71
C PRO A 324 9.63 -4.12 -9.19
N ALA A 325 9.49 -4.07 -7.86
CA ALA A 325 8.48 -3.28 -7.16
C ALA A 325 9.06 -2.70 -5.87
N TRP A 326 8.94 -1.39 -5.65
CA TRP A 326 9.39 -0.73 -4.43
C TRP A 326 8.41 -0.93 -3.29
N SER A 327 8.94 -1.13 -2.08
CA SER A 327 8.14 -0.99 -0.86
C SER A 327 7.75 0.47 -0.64
N PRO A 328 6.59 0.77 0.00
CA PRO A 328 6.13 2.15 0.22
C PRO A 328 7.07 3.01 1.08
N ASP A 329 7.91 2.39 1.91
CA ASP A 329 8.93 3.07 2.71
C ASP A 329 10.26 3.29 1.96
N GLY A 330 10.38 2.80 0.71
CA GLY A 330 11.57 2.93 -0.12
C GLY A 330 12.79 2.11 0.30
N LYS A 331 12.65 1.25 1.33
CA LYS A 331 13.77 0.47 1.85
C LYS A 331 14.02 -0.82 1.09
N TRP A 332 12.98 -1.38 0.46
CA TRP A 332 13.01 -2.68 -0.17
C TRP A 332 12.57 -2.62 -1.63
N VAL A 333 13.10 -3.54 -2.42
CA VAL A 333 12.64 -3.84 -3.77
C VAL A 333 12.30 -5.32 -3.84
N ALA A 334 11.02 -5.65 -4.06
CA ALA A 334 10.62 -7.00 -4.42
C ALA A 334 10.84 -7.21 -5.93
N PHE A 335 11.18 -8.43 -6.32
CA PHE A 335 11.44 -8.76 -7.72
C PHE A 335 11.22 -10.25 -7.98
N VAL A 336 11.16 -10.62 -9.25
CA VAL A 336 11.14 -12.00 -9.70
C VAL A 336 12.56 -12.46 -9.96
N GLY A 337 12.99 -13.54 -9.30
CA GLY A 337 14.25 -14.22 -9.57
C GLY A 337 14.00 -15.68 -9.97
N ARG A 338 14.84 -16.22 -10.89
CA ARG A 338 14.74 -17.63 -11.28
C ARG A 338 15.58 -18.51 -10.37
N LYS A 339 14.96 -19.54 -9.77
CA LYS A 339 15.60 -20.54 -8.94
C LYS A 339 15.06 -21.94 -9.27
N ASN A 340 15.97 -22.89 -9.50
CA ASN A 340 15.63 -24.27 -9.85
C ASN A 340 14.64 -24.39 -11.04
N GLY A 341 14.77 -23.52 -12.04
CA GLY A 341 13.90 -23.49 -13.23
C GLY A 341 12.60 -22.73 -13.08
N ASN A 342 12.18 -22.38 -11.86
CA ASN A 342 10.93 -21.66 -11.57
C ASN A 342 11.18 -20.19 -11.20
N ASN A 343 10.22 -19.35 -11.53
CA ASN A 343 10.20 -17.95 -11.10
C ASN A 343 9.72 -17.88 -9.65
N GLN A 344 10.46 -17.13 -8.82
CA GLN A 344 10.15 -16.94 -7.40
C GLN A 344 10.19 -15.45 -7.05
N ILE A 345 9.43 -15.04 -6.04
CA ILE A 345 9.49 -13.69 -5.50
C ILE A 345 10.64 -13.61 -4.50
N PHE A 346 11.49 -12.63 -4.71
CA PHE A 346 12.57 -12.22 -3.81
C PHE A 346 12.35 -10.78 -3.34
N MET A 347 13.03 -10.40 -2.30
CA MET A 347 13.09 -9.04 -1.80
C MET A 347 14.53 -8.71 -1.39
N ILE A 348 15.00 -7.52 -1.72
CA ILE A 348 16.34 -7.03 -1.40
C ILE A 348 16.24 -5.58 -0.91
N LYS A 349 17.11 -5.17 0.02
CA LYS A 349 17.19 -3.76 0.39
C LYS A 349 17.70 -2.90 -0.79
N SER A 350 17.24 -1.66 -0.83
CA SER A 350 17.62 -0.71 -1.88
C SER A 350 19.12 -0.40 -1.94
N ASP A 351 19.86 -0.72 -0.88
CA ASP A 351 21.33 -0.65 -0.80
C ASP A 351 22.05 -1.94 -1.26
N SER A 352 21.33 -2.91 -1.81
CA SER A 352 21.82 -4.23 -2.26
C SER A 352 22.16 -5.22 -1.14
N THR A 353 21.71 -4.97 0.09
CA THR A 353 21.90 -5.90 1.23
C THR A 353 20.63 -6.70 1.52
N ASP A 354 20.73 -7.73 2.37
CA ASP A 354 19.60 -8.49 2.95
C ASP A 354 18.66 -9.08 1.88
N LEU A 355 19.21 -9.92 0.99
CA LEU A 355 18.43 -10.67 0.00
C LEU A 355 17.62 -11.78 0.67
N ARG A 356 16.31 -11.82 0.43
CA ARG A 356 15.36 -12.80 0.95
C ARG A 356 14.53 -13.43 -0.15
N GLN A 357 14.35 -14.75 -0.11
CA GLN A 357 13.36 -15.44 -0.93
C GLN A 357 12.04 -15.53 -0.18
N LEU A 358 10.92 -15.18 -0.84
CA LEU A 358 9.59 -15.13 -0.23
C LEU A 358 8.68 -16.28 -0.69
N THR A 359 8.95 -16.89 -1.85
CA THR A 359 8.12 -18.00 -2.40
C THR A 359 8.99 -19.16 -2.86
N GLU A 360 8.41 -20.38 -2.86
CA GLU A 360 9.14 -21.62 -3.22
C GLU A 360 8.39 -22.52 -4.21
N ASN A 361 7.04 -22.45 -4.22
CA ASN A 361 6.20 -23.36 -5.00
C ASN A 361 5.59 -22.70 -6.22
N GLY A 362 5.61 -23.38 -7.38
CA GLY A 362 5.08 -22.89 -8.65
C GLY A 362 5.93 -21.79 -9.28
N ASN A 363 5.41 -21.14 -10.32
CA ASN A 363 5.98 -19.91 -10.87
C ASN A 363 5.24 -18.71 -10.28
N ASN A 364 6.00 -17.80 -9.70
CA ASN A 364 5.49 -16.61 -9.00
C ASN A 364 6.05 -15.36 -9.65
N GLU A 365 5.17 -14.44 -10.07
CA GLU A 365 5.54 -13.29 -10.89
C GLU A 365 4.83 -12.01 -10.44
N ASN A 366 5.32 -10.87 -10.93
CA ASN A 366 4.68 -9.55 -10.82
C ASN A 366 4.32 -9.13 -9.40
N PRO A 367 5.27 -9.08 -8.45
CA PRO A 367 4.99 -8.63 -7.10
C PRO A 367 4.56 -7.16 -7.08
N THR A 368 3.66 -6.82 -6.15
CA THR A 368 3.26 -5.44 -5.84
C THR A 368 2.95 -5.32 -4.35
N PHE A 369 3.45 -4.28 -3.71
CA PHE A 369 3.20 -4.05 -2.29
C PHE A 369 1.82 -3.45 -2.05
N SER A 370 1.22 -3.78 -0.90
CA SER A 370 0.13 -2.99 -0.32
C SER A 370 0.62 -1.59 0.08
N PRO A 371 -0.27 -0.57 0.14
CA PRO A 371 0.16 0.80 0.45
C PRO A 371 0.72 0.98 1.87
N ASP A 372 0.42 0.07 2.81
CA ASP A 372 1.02 0.02 4.14
C ASP A 372 2.37 -0.72 4.19
N GLY A 373 2.74 -1.40 3.09
CA GLY A 373 3.98 -2.18 2.97
C GLY A 373 4.00 -3.50 3.71
N MET A 374 2.86 -3.95 4.27
CA MET A 374 2.80 -5.17 5.07
C MET A 374 2.50 -6.43 4.28
N PHE A 375 1.97 -6.27 3.07
CA PHE A 375 1.56 -7.37 2.21
C PHE A 375 2.12 -7.20 0.80
N ILE A 376 2.21 -8.31 0.09
CA ILE A 376 2.58 -8.38 -1.32
C ILE A 376 1.49 -9.17 -2.05
N ALA A 377 0.96 -8.59 -3.13
CA ALA A 377 0.17 -9.32 -4.11
C ALA A 377 1.08 -9.77 -5.25
N PHE A 378 0.85 -10.96 -5.78
CA PHE A 378 1.62 -11.55 -6.88
C PHE A 378 0.76 -12.54 -7.65
N ASP A 379 1.16 -12.91 -8.85
CA ASP A 379 0.49 -14.01 -9.55
C ASP A 379 1.29 -15.32 -9.44
N SER A 380 0.56 -16.45 -9.41
CA SER A 380 1.15 -17.77 -9.27
C SER A 380 0.32 -18.83 -9.99
N ASP A 381 1.00 -19.85 -10.54
CA ASP A 381 0.37 -21.03 -11.18
C ASP A 381 0.38 -22.29 -10.29
N ARG A 382 0.76 -22.15 -9.02
CA ARG A 382 0.94 -23.27 -8.07
C ARG A 382 -0.26 -24.21 -7.89
N ASP A 383 -1.48 -23.70 -8.12
CA ASP A 383 -2.74 -24.46 -8.05
C ASP A 383 -3.22 -24.96 -9.42
N GLY A 384 -2.33 -25.03 -10.43
CA GLY A 384 -2.62 -25.52 -11.79
C GLY A 384 -3.13 -24.46 -12.76
N SER A 385 -3.63 -23.30 -12.28
CA SER A 385 -3.99 -22.16 -13.10
C SER A 385 -3.46 -20.86 -12.51
N LYS A 386 -2.99 -19.95 -13.36
CA LYS A 386 -2.47 -18.65 -12.91
C LYS A 386 -3.55 -17.85 -12.20
N GLY A 387 -3.27 -17.40 -10.98
CA GLY A 387 -4.19 -16.61 -10.16
C GLY A 387 -3.45 -15.61 -9.30
N ILE A 388 -4.19 -14.66 -8.73
CA ILE A 388 -3.63 -13.66 -7.82
C ILE A 388 -3.62 -14.21 -6.39
N TYR A 389 -2.48 -14.04 -5.74
CA TYR A 389 -2.22 -14.44 -4.36
C TYR A 389 -1.80 -13.21 -3.54
N LEU A 390 -2.09 -13.27 -2.24
CA LEU A 390 -1.56 -12.34 -1.25
C LEU A 390 -0.63 -13.12 -0.32
N MET A 391 0.38 -12.43 0.22
CA MET A 391 1.24 -12.90 1.30
C MET A 391 1.64 -11.75 2.21
N SER A 392 2.01 -12.06 3.45
CA SER A 392 2.68 -11.10 4.34
C SER A 392 4.07 -10.73 3.80
N ILE A 393 4.61 -9.59 4.22
CA ILE A 393 5.93 -9.08 3.80
C ILE A 393 7.08 -10.08 4.06
N ASN A 394 6.91 -10.98 5.03
CA ASN A 394 7.88 -12.04 5.36
C ASN A 394 7.69 -13.34 4.53
N GLY A 395 6.78 -13.36 3.54
CA GLY A 395 6.50 -14.51 2.69
C GLY A 395 5.50 -15.52 3.26
N GLU A 396 4.97 -15.31 4.46
CA GLU A 396 3.99 -16.18 5.10
C GLU A 396 2.54 -15.89 4.65
N ARG A 397 1.59 -16.74 5.09
CA ARG A 397 0.14 -16.55 4.91
C ARG A 397 -0.28 -16.42 3.45
N GLN A 398 0.36 -17.17 2.55
CA GLN A 398 0.07 -17.12 1.12
C GLN A 398 -1.32 -17.66 0.82
N LYS A 399 -2.20 -16.82 0.25
CA LYS A 399 -3.60 -17.15 -0.04
C LYS A 399 -3.98 -16.68 -1.43
N ARG A 400 -4.61 -17.55 -2.23
CA ARG A 400 -5.23 -17.18 -3.49
C ARG A 400 -6.51 -16.38 -3.23
N ILE A 401 -6.70 -15.26 -3.96
CA ILE A 401 -7.87 -14.40 -3.86
C ILE A 401 -8.72 -14.36 -5.14
N THR A 402 -8.24 -14.93 -6.25
CA THR A 402 -9.03 -15.06 -7.48
C THR A 402 -9.61 -16.47 -7.63
N PRO A 403 -10.79 -16.64 -8.26
CA PRO A 403 -11.35 -17.94 -8.61
C PRO A 403 -10.38 -18.81 -9.43
N LYS A 404 -10.49 -20.15 -9.31
CA LYS A 404 -9.60 -21.09 -10.01
C LYS A 404 -9.89 -21.22 -11.50
N ASP A 405 -11.09 -20.89 -11.92
CA ASP A 405 -11.58 -20.97 -13.31
C ASP A 405 -11.16 -19.79 -14.19
N ILE A 406 -10.59 -18.73 -13.59
CA ILE A 406 -10.06 -17.59 -14.33
C ILE A 406 -8.53 -17.58 -14.31
N LYS A 407 -7.92 -17.23 -15.46
CA LYS A 407 -6.48 -16.98 -15.55
C LYS A 407 -6.21 -15.51 -15.29
N ALA A 408 -5.80 -15.21 -14.06
CA ALA A 408 -5.52 -13.85 -13.57
C ALA A 408 -4.01 -13.64 -13.36
N MET A 409 -3.50 -12.47 -13.78
CA MET A 409 -2.06 -12.16 -13.72
C MET A 409 -1.80 -10.67 -13.57
N ASN A 410 -0.54 -10.33 -13.28
CA ASN A 410 0.01 -8.97 -13.18
C ASN A 410 -0.83 -8.08 -12.25
N PRO A 411 -0.93 -8.39 -10.94
CA PRO A 411 -1.64 -7.56 -9.99
C PRO A 411 -0.93 -6.22 -9.78
N LYS A 412 -1.71 -5.15 -9.56
CA LYS A 412 -1.25 -3.85 -9.10
C LYS A 412 -2.14 -3.38 -7.98
N TRP A 413 -1.57 -3.28 -6.78
CA TRP A 413 -2.29 -2.79 -5.62
C TRP A 413 -2.53 -1.29 -5.75
N SER A 414 -3.73 -0.81 -5.41
CA SER A 414 -4.05 0.62 -5.43
C SER A 414 -3.33 1.35 -4.29
N PRO A 415 -3.08 2.66 -4.42
CA PRO A 415 -2.90 3.51 -3.26
C PRO A 415 -4.13 3.46 -2.34
N TYR A 416 -4.06 4.11 -1.16
CA TYR A 416 -5.24 4.34 -0.34
C TYR A 416 -6.31 5.08 -1.14
N LEU A 417 -7.53 4.53 -1.19
CA LEU A 417 -8.65 5.18 -1.86
C LEU A 417 -9.21 6.29 -0.95
N LYS A 418 -9.39 7.49 -1.51
CA LYS A 418 -9.93 8.67 -0.80
C LYS A 418 -11.44 8.75 -0.94
#